data_b5916bfbd4a8b2bb0ba2caaa06f7f084
#
_entry.id   b5916bfbd4a8b2bb0ba2caaa06f7f084
#
_cell.length_a   1.000
_cell.length_b   1.000
_cell.length_c   1.000
_cell.angle_alpha   90.00
_cell.angle_beta   90.00
_cell.angle_gamma   90.00
#
_symmetry.space_group_name_H-M   'P 1'
#
loop_
_entity.id
_entity.type
_entity.pdbx_description
1 polymer ?
#
loop_
_entity_poly.entity_id
_entity_poly.type
_entity_poly.pdbx_seq_one_letter_code
_entity_poly.pdbx_strand_id
1 'polypeptide(L)'
;MAQERLVQGWGAGSFRYIFPMYQRNHPELYHTSYHTKKGWVGRKMFNYAHNDIVQFLAEYGAIGSSILLLVLLWILFSAFRIFSFSAFFLLVGFATSMSHAFFDFIFNSPAYWMAFLGILAASSKLLQMEAARRT
;
A
#
# COMPACT_ATOMS: atom_id res chain seq x y z
N MET A 1 5.18 14.03 -10.00
CA MET A 1 5.11 12.62 -10.44
C MET A 1 3.67 12.12 -10.50
N ALA A 2 2.96 11.90 -9.37
CA ALA A 2 1.58 11.39 -9.42
C ALA A 2 0.64 12.32 -10.22
N GLN A 3 0.75 13.63 -10.06
CA GLN A 3 -0.11 14.61 -10.75
C GLN A 3 0.00 14.58 -12.28
N GLU A 4 1.15 14.23 -12.85
CA GLU A 4 1.36 14.23 -14.31
C GLU A 4 0.68 13.06 -15.00
N ARG A 5 0.47 11.95 -14.29
CA ARG A 5 -0.24 10.77 -14.79
C ARG A 5 -1.29 10.29 -13.78
N LEU A 6 -2.04 11.22 -13.23
CA LEU A 6 -2.98 10.96 -12.15
C LEU A 6 -4.01 9.87 -12.50
N VAL A 7 -4.46 9.80 -13.74
CA VAL A 7 -5.52 8.86 -14.14
C VAL A 7 -4.99 7.43 -14.30
N GLN A 8 -3.90 7.25 -15.03
CA GLN A 8 -3.38 5.93 -15.43
C GLN A 8 -2.18 5.47 -14.60
N GLY A 9 -1.52 6.40 -13.88
CA GLY A 9 -0.25 6.12 -13.22
C GLY A 9 0.93 5.95 -14.17
N TRP A 10 2.08 5.60 -13.62
CA TRP A 10 3.32 5.37 -14.35
C TRP A 10 3.60 3.88 -14.63
N GLY A 11 2.77 2.99 -14.09
CA GLY A 11 2.92 1.55 -14.14
C GLY A 11 3.48 0.95 -12.85
N ALA A 12 3.14 -0.32 -12.62
CA ALA A 12 3.57 -1.05 -11.42
C ALA A 12 5.10 -1.07 -11.28
N GLY A 13 5.60 -0.78 -10.08
CA GLY A 13 7.03 -0.77 -9.76
C GLY A 13 7.82 0.36 -10.43
N SER A 14 7.15 1.33 -11.05
CA SER A 14 7.80 2.45 -11.76
C SER A 14 8.42 3.48 -10.84
N PHE A 15 8.00 3.55 -9.57
CA PHE A 15 8.45 4.60 -8.64
C PHE A 15 9.96 4.71 -8.58
N ARG A 16 10.69 3.61 -8.38
CA ARG A 16 12.15 3.58 -8.27
C ARG A 16 12.90 4.05 -9.52
N TYR A 17 12.25 4.03 -10.69
CA TYR A 17 12.86 4.47 -11.95
C TYR A 17 12.51 5.90 -12.31
N ILE A 18 11.28 6.31 -11.99
CA ILE A 18 10.75 7.62 -12.38
C ILE A 18 11.07 8.67 -11.31
N PHE A 19 10.96 8.33 -10.03
CA PHE A 19 11.21 9.27 -8.93
C PHE A 19 12.61 9.93 -8.97
N PRO A 20 13.71 9.23 -9.30
CA PRO A 20 15.02 9.85 -9.42
C PRO A 20 15.09 10.98 -10.45
N MET A 21 14.23 10.99 -11.47
CA MET A 21 14.15 12.08 -12.46
C MET A 21 13.61 13.36 -11.81
N TYR A 22 12.60 13.22 -10.93
CA TYR A 22 12.06 14.35 -10.15
C TYR A 22 13.03 14.79 -9.06
N GLN A 23 13.69 13.86 -8.42
CA GLN A 23 14.68 14.14 -7.38
C GLN A 23 15.82 15.02 -7.87
N ARG A 24 16.19 14.97 -9.17
CA ARG A 24 17.22 15.84 -9.76
C ARG A 24 16.90 17.33 -9.62
N ASN A 25 15.61 17.68 -9.67
CA ASN A 25 15.14 19.06 -9.57
C ASN A 25 14.94 19.51 -8.11
N HIS A 26 15.17 18.61 -7.13
CA HIS A 26 14.95 18.82 -5.71
C HIS A 26 16.18 18.42 -4.91
N PRO A 27 17.24 19.28 -4.92
CA PRO A 27 18.50 18.98 -4.21
C PRO A 27 18.32 18.70 -2.71
N GLU A 28 17.29 19.29 -2.11
CA GLU A 28 16.91 19.11 -0.71
C GLU A 28 16.51 17.67 -0.35
N LEU A 29 16.14 16.87 -1.36
CA LEU A 29 15.78 15.46 -1.17
C LEU A 29 17.00 14.51 -1.19
N TYR A 30 18.20 15.04 -1.46
CA TYR A 30 19.41 14.24 -1.40
C TYR A 30 19.92 14.19 0.05
N HIS A 31 19.60 13.10 0.76
CA HIS A 31 20.26 12.82 2.01
C HIS A 31 21.69 12.34 1.76
N THR A 32 22.65 13.11 2.20
CA THR A 32 24.05 12.73 2.20
C THR A 32 24.32 11.75 3.35
N SER A 33 24.57 10.48 3.03
CA SER A 33 25.10 9.55 4.02
C SER A 33 26.58 9.84 4.23
N TYR A 34 26.94 10.43 5.36
CA TYR A 34 28.34 10.57 5.78
C TYR A 34 28.85 9.22 6.28
N HIS A 35 29.62 8.53 5.50
CA HIS A 35 30.51 7.51 6.02
C HIS A 35 31.75 8.19 6.59
N THR A 36 31.79 8.37 7.89
CA THR A 36 32.78 9.13 8.65
C THR A 36 34.25 8.67 8.53
N LYS A 37 34.52 7.54 7.89
CA LYS A 37 35.89 7.02 7.73
C LYS A 37 36.48 7.09 6.31
N LYS A 38 35.72 7.48 5.27
CA LYS A 38 36.26 7.51 3.89
C LYS A 38 35.75 8.65 2.99
N GLY A 39 35.10 9.67 3.50
CA GLY A 39 34.76 10.87 2.73
C GLY A 39 33.80 10.65 1.54
N TRP A 40 33.05 9.56 1.49
CA TRP A 40 32.11 9.31 0.42
C TRP A 40 30.76 9.96 0.70
N VAL A 41 30.43 10.97 -0.07
CA VAL A 41 29.09 11.57 -0.11
C VAL A 41 28.29 10.80 -1.15
N GLY A 42 27.58 9.74 -0.72
CA GLY A 42 26.67 9.02 -1.57
C GLY A 42 25.32 9.75 -1.69
N ARG A 43 24.85 10.01 -2.92
CA ARG A 43 23.48 10.45 -3.13
C ARG A 43 22.54 9.28 -2.80
N LYS A 44 21.67 9.44 -1.80
CA LYS A 44 20.69 8.41 -1.47
C LYS A 44 19.55 8.49 -2.48
N MET A 45 19.35 7.42 -3.22
CA MET A 45 18.19 7.25 -4.09
C MET A 45 17.06 6.60 -3.29
N PHE A 46 15.85 7.12 -3.42
CA PHE A 46 14.66 6.54 -2.82
C PHE A 46 14.05 5.54 -3.79
N ASN A 47 14.03 4.27 -3.39
CA ASN A 47 13.40 3.21 -4.17
C ASN A 47 11.89 3.12 -3.91
N TYR A 48 11.43 3.69 -2.80
CA TYR A 48 10.04 3.63 -2.31
C TYR A 48 9.64 4.96 -1.71
N ALA A 49 8.34 5.25 -1.74
CA ALA A 49 7.79 6.51 -1.23
C ALA A 49 7.67 6.58 0.30
N HIS A 50 7.93 5.48 1.03
CA HIS A 50 7.65 5.35 2.46
C HIS A 50 6.21 5.72 2.83
N ASN A 51 5.31 5.54 1.89
CA ASN A 51 3.87 5.68 2.03
C ASN A 51 3.26 4.91 0.86
N ASP A 52 2.68 3.75 1.15
CA ASP A 52 2.14 2.87 0.11
C ASP A 52 0.98 3.52 -0.65
N ILE A 53 0.16 4.36 0.01
CA ILE A 53 -0.99 4.99 -0.63
C ILE A 53 -0.53 5.97 -1.72
N VAL A 54 0.48 6.79 -1.40
CA VAL A 54 1.07 7.73 -2.37
C VAL A 54 1.76 6.97 -3.50
N GLN A 55 2.44 5.88 -3.18
CA GLN A 55 3.10 5.04 -4.18
C GLN A 55 2.09 4.35 -5.09
N PHE A 56 1.02 3.78 -4.56
CA PHE A 56 -0.07 3.20 -5.34
C PHE A 56 -0.68 4.22 -6.30
N LEU A 57 -0.97 5.42 -5.80
CA LEU A 57 -1.52 6.49 -6.65
C LEU A 57 -0.55 6.89 -7.76
N ALA A 58 0.74 6.93 -7.48
CA ALA A 58 1.75 7.25 -8.48
C ALA A 58 1.91 6.15 -9.54
N GLU A 59 1.88 4.88 -9.12
CA GLU A 59 2.11 3.73 -10.00
C GLU A 59 0.86 3.29 -10.76
N TYR A 60 -0.29 3.20 -10.10
CA TYR A 60 -1.54 2.68 -10.68
C TYR A 60 -2.54 3.77 -11.06
N GLY A 61 -2.26 5.01 -10.69
CA GLY A 61 -3.15 6.15 -10.93
C GLY A 61 -4.46 6.05 -10.16
N ALA A 62 -5.37 6.98 -10.44
CA ALA A 62 -6.67 7.02 -9.80
C ALA A 62 -7.54 5.80 -10.17
N ILE A 63 -7.45 5.32 -11.42
CA ILE A 63 -8.24 4.16 -11.86
C ILE A 63 -7.84 2.90 -11.09
N GLY A 64 -6.57 2.50 -11.13
CA GLY A 64 -6.10 1.29 -10.48
C GLY A 64 -6.26 1.35 -8.95
N SER A 65 -5.94 2.49 -8.35
CA SER A 65 -6.11 2.71 -6.91
C SER A 65 -7.58 2.66 -6.49
N SER A 66 -8.50 3.19 -7.31
CA SER A 66 -9.94 3.14 -7.02
C SER A 66 -10.48 1.72 -7.12
N ILE A 67 -10.06 0.92 -8.09
CA ILE A 67 -10.47 -0.48 -8.20
C ILE A 67 -10.06 -1.25 -6.94
N LEU A 68 -8.81 -1.11 -6.51
CA LEU A 68 -8.34 -1.75 -5.28
C LEU A 68 -9.15 -1.29 -4.06
N LEU A 69 -9.36 0.03 -3.93
CA LEU A 69 -10.14 0.59 -2.83
C LEU A 69 -11.57 0.06 -2.81
N LEU A 70 -12.24 -0.04 -3.96
CA LEU A 70 -13.60 -0.56 -4.05
C LEU A 70 -13.69 -2.04 -3.61
N VAL A 71 -12.72 -2.86 -3.99
CA VAL A 71 -12.65 -4.25 -3.53
C VAL A 71 -12.49 -4.32 -2.01
N LEU A 72 -11.58 -3.53 -1.45
CA LEU A 72 -11.37 -3.47 -0.02
C LEU A 72 -12.62 -2.98 0.74
N LEU A 73 -13.27 -1.93 0.24
CA LEU A 73 -14.51 -1.40 0.83
C LEU A 73 -15.64 -2.42 0.76
N TRP A 74 -15.76 -3.19 -0.32
CA TRP A 74 -16.75 -4.26 -0.43
C TRP A 74 -16.55 -5.35 0.62
N ILE A 75 -15.30 -5.77 0.87
CA ILE A 75 -14.98 -6.76 1.92
C ILE A 75 -15.31 -6.19 3.31
N LEU A 76 -14.90 -4.95 3.58
CA LEU A 76 -15.19 -4.29 4.86
C LEU A 76 -16.69 -4.13 5.10
N PHE A 77 -17.44 -3.69 4.09
CA PHE A 77 -18.89 -3.55 4.19
C PHE A 77 -19.57 -4.89 4.50
N SER A 78 -19.10 -5.97 3.87
CA SER A 78 -19.59 -7.32 4.16
C SER A 78 -19.30 -7.72 5.61
N ALA A 79 -18.12 -7.40 6.14
CA ALA A 79 -17.77 -7.67 7.53
C ALA A 79 -18.64 -6.87 8.52
N PHE A 80 -18.91 -5.60 8.24
CA PHE A 80 -19.80 -4.78 9.06
C PHE A 80 -21.24 -5.33 9.11
N ARG A 81 -21.76 -5.80 7.98
CA ARG A 81 -23.13 -6.34 7.93
C ARG A 81 -23.32 -7.60 8.76
N ILE A 82 -22.29 -8.43 8.91
CA ILE A 82 -22.39 -9.72 9.60
C ILE A 82 -22.19 -9.54 11.10
N PHE A 83 -21.47 -8.54 11.55
CA PHE A 83 -21.06 -8.21 12.91
C PHE A 83 -20.87 -9.44 13.79
N SER A 84 -19.69 -10.05 13.68
CA SER A 84 -19.28 -11.21 14.46
C SER A 84 -17.92 -10.97 15.09
N PHE A 85 -17.51 -11.86 15.99
CA PHE A 85 -16.18 -11.82 16.59
C PHE A 85 -15.07 -11.89 15.52
N SER A 86 -15.28 -12.74 14.49
CA SER A 86 -14.38 -12.84 13.35
C SER A 86 -14.32 -11.56 12.52
N ALA A 87 -15.48 -10.91 12.30
CA ALA A 87 -15.57 -9.62 11.61
C ALA A 87 -14.81 -8.53 12.36
N PHE A 88 -14.92 -8.49 13.69
CA PHE A 88 -14.18 -7.53 14.52
C PHE A 88 -12.67 -7.66 14.33
N PHE A 89 -12.10 -8.87 14.43
CA PHE A 89 -10.66 -9.07 14.21
C PHE A 89 -10.20 -8.75 12.80
N LEU A 90 -11.02 -9.06 11.79
CA LEU A 90 -10.75 -8.67 10.41
C LEU A 90 -10.62 -7.13 10.28
N LEU A 91 -11.56 -6.40 10.86
CA LEU A 91 -11.57 -4.94 10.82
C LEU A 91 -10.36 -4.33 11.55
N VAL A 92 -10.01 -4.87 12.73
CA VAL A 92 -8.82 -4.43 13.49
C VAL A 92 -7.55 -4.70 12.69
N GLY A 93 -7.39 -5.91 12.15
CA GLY A 93 -6.22 -6.27 11.34
C GLY A 93 -6.09 -5.40 10.07
N PHE A 94 -7.22 -5.14 9.41
CA PHE A 94 -7.26 -4.24 8.27
C PHE A 94 -6.86 -2.80 8.65
N ALA A 95 -7.43 -2.25 9.72
CA ALA A 95 -7.12 -0.90 10.19
C ALA A 95 -5.64 -0.76 10.55
N THR A 96 -5.06 -1.77 11.21
CA THR A 96 -3.63 -1.80 11.54
C THR A 96 -2.77 -1.81 10.29
N SER A 97 -3.10 -2.65 9.29
CA SER A 97 -2.38 -2.71 8.03
C SER A 97 -2.44 -1.38 7.27
N MET A 98 -3.61 -0.76 7.21
CA MET A 98 -3.79 0.54 6.55
C MET A 98 -3.03 1.65 7.30
N SER A 99 -3.07 1.66 8.62
CA SER A 99 -2.29 2.62 9.43
C SER A 99 -0.79 2.48 9.14
N HIS A 100 -0.29 1.27 9.05
CA HIS A 100 1.13 1.02 8.72
C HIS A 100 1.48 1.49 7.31
N ALA A 101 0.61 1.26 6.33
CA ALA A 101 0.80 1.67 4.94
C ALA A 101 0.95 3.19 4.74
N PHE A 102 0.47 4.00 5.69
CA PHE A 102 0.68 5.46 5.68
C PHE A 102 2.11 5.87 6.03
N PHE A 103 2.83 5.05 6.80
CA PHE A 103 4.14 5.40 7.35
C PHE A 103 5.28 4.58 6.76
N ASP A 104 4.97 3.50 6.02
CA ASP A 104 5.96 2.60 5.46
C ASP A 104 5.48 1.98 4.14
N PHE A 105 6.31 1.10 3.54
CA PHE A 105 6.08 0.45 2.24
C PHE A 105 5.85 -1.07 2.40
N ILE A 106 4.95 -1.48 3.28
CA ILE A 106 4.68 -2.90 3.57
C ILE A 106 4.12 -3.65 2.35
N PHE A 107 3.32 -2.96 1.53
CA PHE A 107 2.74 -3.52 0.30
C PHE A 107 3.73 -3.65 -0.86
N ASN A 108 5.00 -3.27 -0.69
CA ASN A 108 6.06 -3.61 -1.64
C ASN A 108 6.61 -5.03 -1.45
N SER A 109 6.29 -5.70 -0.34
CA SER A 109 6.68 -7.09 -0.10
C SER A 109 5.68 -8.06 -0.72
N PRO A 110 6.08 -8.92 -1.68
CA PRO A 110 5.20 -9.96 -2.21
C PRO A 110 4.70 -10.92 -1.13
N ALA A 111 5.52 -11.22 -0.14
CA ALA A 111 5.13 -12.08 0.98
C ALA A 111 4.02 -11.44 1.82
N TYR A 112 4.08 -10.12 2.04
CA TYR A 112 3.03 -9.38 2.72
C TYR A 112 1.72 -9.42 1.92
N TRP A 113 1.78 -9.19 0.60
CA TRP A 113 0.61 -9.31 -0.27
C TRP A 113 -0.04 -10.68 -0.20
N MET A 114 0.76 -11.75 -0.28
CA MET A 114 0.24 -13.13 -0.20
C MET A 114 -0.45 -13.38 1.14
N ALA A 115 0.16 -12.98 2.25
CA ALA A 115 -0.43 -13.10 3.58
C ALA A 115 -1.71 -12.26 3.72
N PHE A 116 -1.67 -10.99 3.31
CA PHE A 116 -2.80 -10.08 3.38
C PHE A 116 -4.00 -10.57 2.58
N LEU A 117 -3.80 -10.92 1.30
CA LEU A 117 -4.87 -11.45 0.44
C LEU A 117 -5.36 -12.82 0.92
N GLY A 118 -4.48 -13.69 1.42
CA GLY A 118 -4.85 -14.98 1.97
C GLY A 118 -5.74 -14.85 3.22
N ILE A 119 -5.39 -13.94 4.13
CA ILE A 119 -6.20 -13.64 5.31
C ILE A 119 -7.54 -13.03 4.91
N LEU A 120 -7.57 -12.09 3.96
CA LEU A 120 -8.81 -11.51 3.46
C LEU A 120 -9.73 -12.56 2.84
N ALA A 121 -9.19 -13.45 2.01
CA ALA A 121 -9.97 -14.53 1.38
C ALA A 121 -10.53 -15.52 2.42
N ALA A 122 -9.70 -15.96 3.37
CA ALA A 122 -10.14 -16.85 4.45
C ALA A 122 -11.21 -16.20 5.33
N SER A 123 -11.02 -14.92 5.69
CA SER A 123 -11.99 -14.15 6.48
C SER A 123 -13.31 -13.95 5.74
N SER A 124 -13.26 -13.65 4.43
CA SER A 124 -14.46 -13.53 3.59
C SER A 124 -15.26 -14.84 3.56
N LYS A 125 -14.57 -15.98 3.44
CA LYS A 125 -15.22 -17.29 3.48
C LYS A 125 -15.83 -17.59 4.84
N LEU A 126 -15.13 -17.29 5.92
CA LEU A 126 -15.65 -17.46 7.28
C LEU A 126 -16.91 -16.63 7.52
N LEU A 127 -16.90 -15.36 7.09
CA LEU A 127 -18.08 -14.49 7.19
C LEU A 127 -19.28 -15.02 6.40
N GLN A 128 -19.07 -15.60 5.20
CA GLN A 128 -20.14 -16.25 4.42
C GLN A 128 -20.73 -17.43 5.17
N MET A 129 -19.88 -18.26 5.80
CA MET A 129 -20.34 -19.42 6.57
C MET A 129 -21.11 -19.00 7.84
N GLU A 130 -20.69 -17.95 8.51
CA GLU A 130 -21.40 -17.38 9.67
C GLU A 130 -22.75 -16.78 9.25
N ALA A 131 -22.82 -16.09 8.11
CA ALA A 131 -24.08 -15.59 7.58
C ALA A 131 -25.07 -16.71 7.27
N ALA A 132 -24.60 -17.78 6.62
CA ALA A 132 -25.45 -18.93 6.28
C ALA A 132 -25.99 -19.71 7.51
N ARG A 133 -25.31 -19.62 8.66
CA ARG A 133 -25.79 -20.25 9.92
C ARG A 133 -26.88 -19.43 10.63
N ARG A 134 -27.05 -18.16 10.24
CA ARG A 134 -28.04 -17.26 10.86
C ARG A 134 -29.37 -17.20 10.10
N THR A 135 -29.40 -17.73 8.86
CA THR A 135 -30.62 -17.94 8.05
C THR A 135 -31.20 -19.31 8.32
#